data_837dd0dc3c9ff32442faa58400afe4d9
#
_entry.id   837dd0dc3c9ff32442faa58400afe4d9
#
_cell.length_a   1.000
_cell.length_b   1.000
_cell.length_c   1.000
_cell.angle_alpha   90.00
_cell.angle_beta   90.00
_cell.angle_gamma   90.00
#
_symmetry.space_group_name_H-M   'P 1'
#
loop_
_entity.id
_entity.type
_entity.pdbx_description
1 polymer ?
#
loop_
_entity_poly.entity_id
_entity_poly.type
_entity_poly.pdbx_seq_one_letter_code
_entity_poly.pdbx_strand_id
1 'polypeptide(L)'
;MIKGGNRYRKNSDYDKKRDTPYSINCQTCAPAYALRLRGWDITAKGNVAGSKLEYLSNGRAFEVWKNIDGTPVQHISINNWVAHKGYLKMTPKRYMEYFNEVCKEEGVYELSIGWKSGGGHATILQRFADGELRYIEPQSDNSAGSGMEWKDVKYLCEIGAATSHSCRGVLRIDNKLFDVSFLDIFDT
;
A
#
# COMPACT_ATOMS: atom_id res chain seq x y z
N MET A 1 1.41 -16.03 -12.02
CA MET A 1 0.87 -14.69 -11.71
C MET A 1 0.46 -14.70 -10.24
N ILE A 2 1.01 -13.82 -9.43
CA ILE A 2 0.69 -13.75 -8.00
C ILE A 2 -0.65 -13.05 -7.85
N LYS A 3 -1.60 -13.69 -7.15
CA LYS A 3 -2.91 -13.12 -6.87
C LYS A 3 -2.82 -12.05 -5.78
N GLY A 4 -3.78 -11.15 -5.72
CA GLY A 4 -3.88 -10.13 -4.68
C GLY A 4 -4.02 -10.69 -3.26
N GLY A 5 -3.96 -9.82 -2.26
CA GLY A 5 -4.03 -10.20 -0.85
C GLY A 5 -5.30 -10.97 -0.49
N ASN A 6 -6.42 -10.70 -1.17
CA ASN A 6 -7.71 -11.38 -1.01
C ASN A 6 -7.87 -12.59 -1.96
N ARG A 7 -6.88 -13.45 -2.07
CA ARG A 7 -6.76 -14.55 -3.05
C ARG A 7 -8.04 -15.34 -3.35
N TYR A 8 -8.86 -15.59 -2.36
CA TYR A 8 -10.05 -16.44 -2.46
C TYR A 8 -11.36 -15.67 -2.64
N ARG A 9 -11.28 -14.34 -2.73
CA ARG A 9 -12.45 -13.49 -2.93
C ARG A 9 -12.64 -13.16 -4.40
N LYS A 10 -13.84 -13.42 -4.91
CA LYS A 10 -14.26 -12.98 -6.24
C LYS A 10 -14.58 -11.49 -6.19
N ASN A 11 -14.24 -10.76 -7.25
CA ASN A 11 -14.57 -9.33 -7.38
C ASN A 11 -16.04 -8.99 -7.15
N SER A 12 -16.95 -9.95 -7.44
CA SER A 12 -18.38 -9.76 -7.17
C SER A 12 -18.68 -9.47 -5.70
N ASP A 13 -17.84 -9.93 -4.78
CA ASP A 13 -18.03 -9.68 -3.34
C ASP A 13 -17.47 -8.32 -2.92
N TYR A 14 -16.42 -7.84 -3.62
CA TYR A 14 -15.87 -6.50 -3.44
C TYR A 14 -16.82 -5.43 -3.97
N ASP A 15 -17.32 -5.60 -5.21
CA ASP A 15 -18.14 -4.60 -5.88
C ASP A 15 -19.57 -4.49 -5.34
N LYS A 16 -20.13 -5.60 -4.83
CA LYS A 16 -21.54 -5.67 -4.38
C LYS A 16 -21.76 -5.26 -2.93
N LYS A 17 -20.73 -5.29 -2.08
CA LYS A 17 -20.82 -4.99 -0.64
C LYS A 17 -19.65 -4.16 -0.18
N ARG A 18 -19.69 -2.86 -0.45
CA ARG A 18 -18.66 -1.90 0.00
C ARG A 18 -18.43 -1.90 1.52
N ASP A 19 -19.36 -2.47 2.28
CA ASP A 19 -19.32 -2.53 3.74
C ASP A 19 -18.84 -3.87 4.30
N THR A 20 -18.17 -4.70 3.51
CA THR A 20 -17.61 -5.95 4.02
C THR A 20 -16.22 -5.71 4.62
N PRO A 21 -15.81 -6.52 5.63
CA PRO A 21 -14.45 -6.47 6.18
C PRO A 21 -13.34 -6.56 5.12
N TYR A 22 -13.62 -7.16 3.98
CA TYR A 22 -12.67 -7.35 2.87
C TYR A 22 -12.61 -6.20 1.87
N SER A 23 -13.56 -5.26 1.92
CA SER A 23 -13.51 -4.03 1.12
C SER A 23 -12.70 -2.92 1.79
N ILE A 24 -12.31 -3.11 3.06
CA ILE A 24 -11.58 -2.13 3.88
C ILE A 24 -10.30 -2.71 4.51
N ASN A 25 -9.72 -3.77 3.93
CA ASN A 25 -8.52 -4.44 4.43
C ASN A 25 -7.26 -4.21 3.57
N CYS A 26 -7.18 -3.10 2.87
CA CYS A 26 -6.04 -2.78 2.00
C CYS A 26 -4.69 -2.82 2.74
N GLN A 27 -4.66 -2.38 4.00
CA GLN A 27 -3.47 -2.37 4.86
C GLN A 27 -2.93 -3.78 5.22
N THR A 28 -3.69 -4.83 4.93
CA THR A 28 -3.24 -6.23 5.07
C THR A 28 -3.07 -6.91 3.72
N CYS A 29 -3.78 -6.46 2.69
CA CYS A 29 -3.60 -6.96 1.33
C CYS A 29 -2.23 -6.58 0.75
N ALA A 30 -1.72 -5.38 1.03
CA ALA A 30 -0.41 -4.93 0.56
C ALA A 30 0.73 -5.81 1.13
N PRO A 31 0.86 -6.01 2.45
CA PRO A 31 1.87 -6.93 2.99
C PRO A 31 1.63 -8.38 2.58
N ALA A 32 0.38 -8.87 2.46
CA ALA A 32 0.11 -10.21 1.95
C ALA A 32 0.68 -10.42 0.54
N TYR A 33 0.48 -9.45 -0.35
CA TYR A 33 1.06 -9.49 -1.70
C TYR A 33 2.59 -9.60 -1.65
N ALA A 34 3.25 -8.73 -0.87
CA ALA A 34 4.71 -8.70 -0.76
C ALA A 34 5.29 -10.01 -0.17
N LEU A 35 4.63 -10.56 0.85
CA LEU A 35 5.05 -11.83 1.46
C LEU A 35 4.84 -13.02 0.53
N ARG A 36 3.79 -13.00 -0.29
CA ARG A 36 3.55 -14.04 -1.32
C ARG A 36 4.59 -13.99 -2.45
N LEU A 37 5.13 -12.81 -2.78
CA LEU A 37 6.31 -12.70 -3.64
C LEU A 37 7.54 -13.41 -3.04
N ARG A 38 7.60 -13.54 -1.72
CA ARG A 38 8.66 -14.24 -0.98
C ARG A 38 8.35 -15.72 -0.72
N GLY A 39 7.27 -16.25 -1.32
CA GLY A 39 6.89 -17.67 -1.24
C GLY A 39 5.96 -18.03 -0.07
N TRP A 40 5.45 -17.06 0.70
CA TRP A 40 4.48 -17.34 1.75
C TRP A 40 3.11 -17.69 1.16
N ASP A 41 2.47 -18.73 1.69
CA ASP A 41 1.10 -19.10 1.32
C ASP A 41 0.10 -18.56 2.34
N ILE A 42 -0.23 -17.29 2.22
CA ILE A 42 -1.08 -16.54 3.14
C ILE A 42 -2.17 -15.75 2.40
N THR A 43 -3.24 -15.45 3.10
CA THR A 43 -4.35 -14.61 2.62
C THR A 43 -4.67 -13.54 3.67
N ALA A 44 -4.92 -12.32 3.22
CA ALA A 44 -5.30 -11.23 4.11
C ALA A 44 -6.68 -11.47 4.73
N LYS A 45 -6.79 -11.33 6.05
CA LYS A 45 -8.07 -11.33 6.76
C LYS A 45 -8.86 -10.04 6.49
N GLY A 46 -10.16 -10.12 6.71
CA GLY A 46 -11.03 -8.95 6.68
C GLY A 46 -10.80 -8.03 7.88
N ASN A 47 -10.98 -6.73 7.69
CA ASN A 47 -10.87 -5.74 8.75
C ASN A 47 -12.14 -5.77 9.63
N VAL A 48 -11.99 -6.15 10.88
CA VAL A 48 -13.06 -6.19 11.89
C VAL A 48 -12.70 -5.32 13.08
N ALA A 49 -13.71 -4.73 13.70
CA ALA A 49 -13.55 -3.87 14.88
C ALA A 49 -12.82 -4.61 16.02
N GLY A 50 -11.93 -3.89 16.71
CA GLY A 50 -11.12 -4.42 17.81
C GLY A 50 -9.93 -5.29 17.38
N SER A 51 -9.74 -5.52 16.07
CA SER A 51 -8.63 -6.34 15.56
C SER A 51 -7.35 -5.51 15.35
N LYS A 52 -6.22 -6.21 15.18
CA LYS A 52 -4.97 -5.57 14.72
C LYS A 52 -5.10 -4.93 13.33
N LEU A 53 -6.05 -5.40 12.52
CA LEU A 53 -6.32 -4.81 11.21
C LEU A 53 -6.93 -3.42 11.35
N GLU A 54 -7.86 -3.23 12.28
CA GLU A 54 -8.38 -1.89 12.60
C GLU A 54 -7.26 -0.98 13.14
N TYR A 55 -6.40 -1.52 14.00
CA TYR A 55 -5.22 -0.78 14.48
C TYR A 55 -4.35 -0.28 13.33
N LEU A 56 -4.04 -1.13 12.36
CA LEU A 56 -3.24 -0.77 11.18
C LEU A 56 -3.94 0.25 10.27
N SER A 57 -5.28 0.18 10.16
CA SER A 57 -6.05 1.11 9.31
C SER A 57 -6.08 2.55 9.83
N ASN A 58 -5.70 2.76 11.08
CA ASN A 58 -5.59 4.08 11.69
C ASN A 58 -4.23 4.77 11.41
N GLY A 59 -3.74 4.66 10.18
CA GLY A 59 -2.51 5.33 9.76
C GLY A 59 -1.21 4.59 10.15
N ARG A 60 -1.29 3.30 10.41
CA ARG A 60 -0.18 2.46 10.89
C ARG A 60 0.21 1.34 9.94
N ALA A 61 -0.16 1.45 8.66
CA ALA A 61 0.07 0.37 7.68
C ALA A 61 1.53 -0.09 7.61
N PHE A 62 2.49 0.81 7.80
CA PHE A 62 3.91 0.48 7.76
C PHE A 62 4.46 -0.21 9.01
N GLU A 63 3.71 -0.26 10.11
CA GLU A 63 4.19 -0.85 11.37
C GLU A 63 4.36 -2.37 11.33
N VAL A 64 3.81 -3.03 10.30
CA VAL A 64 4.06 -4.46 10.04
C VAL A 64 5.48 -4.75 9.53
N TRP A 65 6.25 -3.72 9.23
CA TRP A 65 7.61 -3.84 8.72
C TRP A 65 8.65 -3.36 9.74
N LYS A 66 9.79 -4.03 9.74
CA LYS A 66 10.98 -3.65 10.50
C LYS A 66 12.21 -3.63 9.62
N ASN A 67 13.19 -2.82 9.97
CA ASN A 67 14.51 -2.92 9.39
C ASN A 67 15.14 -4.28 9.75
N ILE A 68 16.18 -4.69 9.01
CA ILE A 68 16.85 -5.98 9.23
C ILE A 68 17.45 -6.10 10.63
N ASP A 69 17.81 -4.98 11.25
CA ASP A 69 18.29 -4.91 12.64
C ASP A 69 17.16 -4.90 13.68
N GLY A 70 15.89 -5.02 13.26
CA GLY A 70 14.71 -5.02 14.12
C GLY A 70 14.20 -3.64 14.51
N THR A 71 14.85 -2.57 14.09
CA THR A 71 14.40 -1.20 14.39
C THR A 71 13.16 -0.81 13.57
N PRO A 72 12.36 0.17 14.04
CA PRO A 72 11.22 0.69 13.29
C PRO A 72 11.63 1.24 11.92
N VAL A 73 10.77 1.05 10.94
CA VAL A 73 10.97 1.58 9.58
C VAL A 73 10.64 3.08 9.52
N GLN A 74 11.26 3.75 8.55
CA GLN A 74 10.92 5.12 8.19
C GLN A 74 10.54 5.16 6.71
N HIS A 75 9.36 5.71 6.42
CA HIS A 75 8.88 5.91 5.06
C HIS A 75 9.26 7.31 4.54
N ILE A 76 9.29 7.45 3.23
CA ILE A 76 9.51 8.77 2.61
C ILE A 76 8.16 9.46 2.50
N SER A 77 7.94 10.44 3.38
CA SER A 77 6.69 11.19 3.46
C SER A 77 6.46 12.07 2.23
N ILE A 78 5.24 12.01 1.69
CA ILE A 78 4.81 12.91 0.60
C ILE A 78 4.89 14.38 1.05
N ASN A 79 4.47 14.68 2.27
CA ASN A 79 4.48 16.05 2.79
C ASN A 79 5.91 16.58 2.94
N ASN A 80 6.83 15.77 3.46
CA ASN A 80 8.22 16.17 3.60
C ASN A 80 8.87 16.39 2.23
N TRP A 81 8.57 15.51 1.26
CA TRP A 81 9.08 15.66 -0.10
C TRP A 81 8.56 16.95 -0.76
N VAL A 82 7.27 17.24 -0.64
CA VAL A 82 6.63 18.47 -1.14
C VAL A 82 7.29 19.71 -0.53
N ALA A 83 7.51 19.72 0.78
CA ALA A 83 8.16 20.81 1.49
C ALA A 83 9.62 21.00 1.03
N HIS A 84 10.35 19.89 0.90
CA HIS A 84 11.75 19.92 0.42
C HIS A 84 11.87 20.47 -1.02
N LYS A 85 10.92 20.15 -1.91
CA LYS A 85 10.87 20.67 -3.28
C LYS A 85 10.34 22.12 -3.36
N GLY A 86 9.85 22.68 -2.28
CA GLY A 86 9.24 24.02 -2.28
C GLY A 86 7.91 24.08 -3.03
N TYR A 87 7.21 22.96 -3.17
CA TYR A 87 5.90 22.91 -3.84
C TYR A 87 4.77 23.32 -2.91
N LEU A 88 3.85 24.13 -3.40
CA LEU A 88 2.68 24.56 -2.63
C LEU A 88 1.56 23.51 -2.59
N LYS A 89 1.50 22.62 -3.59
CA LYS A 89 0.48 21.57 -3.71
C LYS A 89 0.97 20.41 -4.57
N MET A 90 0.39 19.25 -4.36
CA MET A 90 0.56 18.10 -5.26
C MET A 90 -0.30 18.25 -6.53
N THR A 91 0.25 17.74 -7.63
CA THR A 91 -0.44 17.58 -8.92
C THR A 91 -0.15 16.18 -9.44
N PRO A 92 -0.91 15.63 -10.40
CA PRO A 92 -0.58 14.33 -10.99
C PRO A 92 0.86 14.23 -11.49
N LYS A 93 1.39 15.28 -12.11
CA LYS A 93 2.78 15.33 -12.57
C LYS A 93 3.77 15.23 -11.40
N ARG A 94 3.52 15.93 -10.29
CA ARG A 94 4.38 15.90 -9.10
C ARG A 94 4.30 14.57 -8.36
N TYR A 95 3.14 13.88 -8.39
CA TYR A 95 3.06 12.50 -7.90
C TYR A 95 3.94 11.56 -8.70
N MET A 96 3.94 11.68 -10.02
CA MET A 96 4.83 10.89 -10.86
C MET A 96 6.31 11.19 -10.60
N GLU A 97 6.65 12.45 -10.41
CA GLU A 97 8.00 12.86 -10.02
C GLU A 97 8.39 12.23 -8.67
N TYR A 98 7.53 12.36 -7.66
CA TYR A 98 7.72 11.76 -6.35
C TYR A 98 7.93 10.23 -6.43
N PHE A 99 7.04 9.51 -7.12
CA PHE A 99 7.13 8.06 -7.24
C PHE A 99 8.39 7.62 -7.98
N ASN A 100 8.78 8.31 -9.04
CA ASN A 100 10.01 7.98 -9.76
C ASN A 100 11.26 8.27 -8.94
N GLU A 101 11.26 9.30 -8.11
CA GLU A 101 12.37 9.64 -7.25
C GLU A 101 12.52 8.66 -6.06
N VAL A 102 11.42 8.32 -5.40
CA VAL A 102 11.46 7.45 -4.20
C VAL A 102 11.51 5.97 -4.53
N CYS A 103 10.97 5.56 -5.68
CA CYS A 103 11.00 4.18 -6.17
C CYS A 103 12.00 4.03 -7.34
N LYS A 104 13.16 4.65 -7.26
CA LYS A 104 14.14 4.64 -8.36
C LYS A 104 14.84 3.30 -8.57
N GLU A 105 15.01 2.51 -7.52
CA GLU A 105 15.68 1.22 -7.56
C GLU A 105 14.67 0.09 -7.81
N GLU A 106 15.10 -0.99 -8.45
CA GLU A 106 14.31 -2.21 -8.54
C GLU A 106 13.89 -2.67 -7.14
N GLY A 107 12.60 -2.99 -6.98
CA GLY A 107 12.08 -3.41 -5.69
C GLY A 107 10.57 -3.27 -5.56
N VAL A 108 10.08 -3.66 -4.40
CA VAL A 108 8.67 -3.60 -4.01
C VAL A 108 8.51 -2.53 -2.93
N TYR A 109 7.55 -1.65 -3.14
CA TYR A 109 7.28 -0.51 -2.29
C TYR A 109 5.82 -0.50 -1.88
N GLU A 110 5.55 -0.28 -0.60
CA GLU A 110 4.20 -0.03 -0.12
C GLU A 110 3.92 1.47 -0.17
N LEU A 111 2.81 1.83 -0.82
CA LEU A 111 2.27 3.19 -0.89
C LEU A 111 1.09 3.31 0.05
N SER A 112 1.17 4.22 1.01
CA SER A 112 0.04 4.64 1.83
C SER A 112 -0.43 6.03 1.43
N ILE A 113 -1.71 6.15 1.15
CA ILE A 113 -2.38 7.41 0.76
C ILE A 113 -3.59 7.68 1.65
N GLY A 114 -4.03 8.92 1.69
CA GLY A 114 -5.27 9.29 2.35
C GLY A 114 -6.20 10.04 1.41
N TRP A 115 -7.51 9.79 1.54
CA TRP A 115 -8.51 10.44 0.72
C TRP A 115 -8.92 11.81 1.29
N LYS A 116 -9.35 12.73 0.43
CA LYS A 116 -9.94 14.01 0.85
C LYS A 116 -11.19 13.83 1.71
N SER A 117 -11.95 12.80 1.41
CA SER A 117 -13.19 12.44 2.11
C SER A 117 -12.96 11.78 3.47
N GLY A 118 -11.72 11.58 3.88
CA GLY A 118 -11.35 10.79 5.06
C GLY A 118 -11.03 9.33 4.70
N GLY A 119 -10.36 8.64 5.62
CA GLY A 119 -9.84 7.29 5.38
C GLY A 119 -8.58 7.29 4.52
N GLY A 120 -8.21 6.13 4.01
CA GLY A 120 -7.00 5.96 3.23
C GLY A 120 -6.97 4.65 2.43
N HIS A 121 -5.84 4.42 1.78
CA HIS A 121 -5.60 3.20 1.02
C HIS A 121 -4.14 2.82 1.09
N ALA A 122 -3.87 1.53 1.23
CA ALA A 122 -2.54 0.94 1.14
C ALA A 122 -2.46 0.06 -0.10
N THR A 123 -1.41 0.23 -0.88
CA THR A 123 -1.22 -0.44 -2.17
C THR A 123 0.26 -0.65 -2.46
N ILE A 124 0.59 -1.21 -3.60
CA ILE A 124 1.95 -1.54 -4.01
C ILE A 124 2.38 -0.73 -5.23
N LEU A 125 3.59 -0.24 -5.18
CA LEU A 125 4.37 0.18 -6.33
C LEU A 125 5.50 -0.83 -6.52
N GLN A 126 5.73 -1.27 -7.75
CA GLN A 126 6.83 -2.17 -8.06
C GLN A 126 7.67 -1.61 -9.20
N ARG A 127 8.96 -1.40 -8.93
CA ARG A 127 9.95 -1.08 -9.95
C ARG A 127 10.57 -2.38 -10.44
N PHE A 128 10.51 -2.60 -11.73
CA PHE A 128 11.08 -3.77 -12.39
C PHE A 128 12.50 -3.50 -12.90
N ALA A 129 13.25 -4.56 -13.20
CA ALA A 129 14.63 -4.49 -13.69
C ALA A 129 14.77 -3.70 -15.00
N ASP A 130 13.74 -3.68 -15.84
CA ASP A 130 13.67 -2.88 -17.09
C ASP A 130 13.43 -1.38 -16.83
N GLY A 131 13.26 -0.99 -15.57
CA GLY A 131 13.00 0.38 -15.15
C GLY A 131 11.51 0.76 -15.17
N GLU A 132 10.60 -0.14 -15.56
CA GLU A 132 9.17 0.12 -15.49
C GLU A 132 8.70 0.22 -14.04
N LEU A 133 7.90 1.23 -13.73
CA LEU A 133 7.23 1.37 -12.43
C LEU A 133 5.75 1.08 -12.61
N ARG A 134 5.26 0.04 -11.92
CA ARG A 134 3.85 -0.36 -11.95
C ARG A 134 3.17 -0.08 -10.62
N TYR A 135 1.92 0.36 -10.73
CA TYR A 135 0.97 0.35 -9.64
C TYR A 135 0.27 -1.01 -9.61
N ILE A 136 0.22 -1.62 -8.43
CA ILE A 136 -0.41 -2.93 -8.22
C ILE A 136 -1.43 -2.78 -7.10
N GLU A 137 -2.68 -3.18 -7.40
CA GLU A 137 -3.78 -3.14 -6.45
C GLU A 137 -4.01 -4.54 -5.83
N PRO A 138 -3.48 -4.82 -4.62
CA PRO A 138 -3.56 -6.16 -4.05
C PRO A 138 -4.88 -6.48 -3.37
N GLN A 139 -5.75 -5.51 -3.14
CA GLN A 139 -7.05 -5.72 -2.52
C GLN A 139 -8.07 -6.28 -3.51
N SER A 140 -7.96 -5.93 -4.79
CA SER A 140 -8.83 -6.41 -5.86
C SER A 140 -8.14 -7.52 -6.67
N ASP A 141 -8.86 -8.62 -6.92
CA ASP A 141 -8.32 -9.74 -7.71
C ASP A 141 -8.10 -9.40 -9.20
N ASN A 142 -8.77 -8.38 -9.72
CA ASN A 142 -8.68 -8.01 -11.14
C ASN A 142 -7.38 -7.32 -11.49
N SER A 143 -6.78 -6.63 -10.56
CA SER A 143 -5.62 -5.78 -10.80
C SER A 143 -4.32 -6.37 -10.23
N ALA A 144 -4.41 -7.45 -9.45
CA ALA A 144 -3.22 -8.09 -8.92
C ALA A 144 -2.40 -8.71 -10.06
N GLY A 145 -1.33 -8.04 -10.44
CA GLY A 145 -0.42 -8.45 -11.51
C GLY A 145 -0.70 -7.84 -12.88
N SER A 146 -1.79 -7.07 -13.05
CA SER A 146 -1.93 -6.12 -14.14
C SER A 146 -1.66 -4.72 -13.58
N GLY A 147 -0.59 -4.07 -13.97
CA GLY A 147 -0.35 -2.70 -13.57
C GLY A 147 -1.52 -1.83 -14.01
N MET A 148 -2.07 -1.01 -13.10
CA MET A 148 -2.93 0.09 -13.52
C MET A 148 -2.09 1.07 -14.31
N GLU A 149 -2.62 1.57 -15.43
CA GLU A 149 -1.96 2.66 -16.11
C GLU A 149 -1.91 3.90 -15.21
N TRP A 150 -0.84 4.65 -15.29
CA TRP A 150 -0.64 5.85 -14.46
C TRP A 150 -1.74 6.91 -14.60
N LYS A 151 -2.48 6.93 -15.71
CA LYS A 151 -3.67 7.76 -15.86
C LYS A 151 -4.75 7.44 -14.82
N ASP A 152 -4.84 6.17 -14.39
CA ASP A 152 -5.80 5.69 -13.42
C ASP A 152 -5.35 6.01 -11.98
N VAL A 153 -4.06 6.22 -11.77
CA VAL A 153 -3.52 6.72 -10.50
C VAL A 153 -3.95 8.17 -10.22
N LYS A 154 -4.45 8.87 -11.23
CA LYS A 154 -4.98 10.23 -11.07
C LYS A 154 -6.04 10.34 -9.97
N TYR A 155 -6.90 9.34 -9.82
CA TYR A 155 -7.91 9.36 -8.76
C TYR A 155 -7.28 9.14 -7.37
N LEU A 156 -6.20 8.36 -7.28
CA LEU A 156 -5.41 8.21 -6.05
C LEU A 156 -4.75 9.53 -5.67
N CYS A 157 -4.50 10.37 -6.66
CA CYS A 157 -3.91 11.69 -6.50
C CYS A 157 -4.96 12.76 -6.14
N GLU A 158 -6.22 12.44 -5.95
CA GLU A 158 -7.20 13.31 -5.28
C GLU A 158 -6.89 13.47 -3.79
N ILE A 159 -5.67 13.20 -3.44
CA ILE A 159 -5.06 13.45 -2.16
C ILE A 159 -5.12 14.96 -1.95
N GLY A 160 -6.12 15.37 -1.23
CA GLY A 160 -6.11 16.73 -0.72
C GLY A 160 -4.88 16.91 0.14
N ALA A 161 -4.40 18.11 0.19
CA ALA A 161 -3.38 18.56 1.12
C ALA A 161 -3.80 18.45 2.60
N ALA A 162 -4.75 17.60 2.91
CA ALA A 162 -5.16 17.28 4.26
C ALA A 162 -4.07 16.41 4.89
N THR A 163 -3.25 17.01 5.38
CA THR A 163 -1.99 17.03 6.05
C THR A 163 -1.90 16.26 7.36
N SER A 164 -2.93 15.55 7.81
CA SER A 164 -2.99 15.05 9.18
C SER A 164 -2.57 13.60 9.39
N HIS A 165 -2.25 12.83 8.35
CA HIS A 165 -1.82 11.45 8.51
C HIS A 165 -0.33 11.29 8.24
N SER A 166 0.41 10.95 9.28
CA SER A 166 1.87 10.75 9.28
C SER A 166 2.33 9.60 8.39
N CYS A 167 1.44 8.66 8.04
CA CYS A 167 1.79 7.48 7.24
C CYS A 167 1.67 7.67 5.73
N ARG A 168 1.33 8.87 5.24
CA ARG A 168 1.23 9.12 3.80
C ARG A 168 2.61 9.18 3.17
N GLY A 169 2.93 8.18 2.39
CA GLY A 169 4.24 8.09 1.76
C GLY A 169 4.50 6.71 1.19
N VAL A 170 5.76 6.49 0.86
CA VAL A 170 6.27 5.26 0.28
C VAL A 170 7.31 4.65 1.18
N LEU A 171 7.22 3.35 1.41
CA LEU A 171 8.20 2.53 2.10
C LEU A 171 8.67 1.41 1.16
N ARG A 172 9.99 1.28 0.94
CA ARG A 172 10.55 0.09 0.30
C ARG A 172 10.43 -1.10 1.26
N ILE A 173 9.80 -2.20 0.83
CA ILE A 173 9.47 -3.32 1.70
C ILE A 173 10.15 -4.64 1.32
N ASP A 174 10.67 -4.79 0.09
CA ASP A 174 11.37 -6.00 -0.34
C ASP A 174 12.63 -6.29 0.47
N ASN A 175 13.23 -5.27 1.07
CA ASN A 175 14.41 -5.34 1.93
C ASN A 175 14.08 -5.18 3.43
N LYS A 176 12.83 -5.39 3.84
CA LYS A 176 12.38 -5.31 5.24
C LYS A 176 11.97 -6.67 5.77
N LEU A 177 12.06 -6.81 7.08
CA LEU A 177 11.47 -7.93 7.81
C LEU A 177 9.99 -7.66 8.06
N PHE A 178 9.18 -8.72 7.97
CA PHE A 178 7.81 -8.67 8.47
C PHE A 178 7.84 -8.87 9.99
N ASP A 179 7.13 -8.03 10.73
CA ASP A 179 6.97 -8.19 12.17
C ASP A 179 6.00 -9.35 12.46
N VAL A 180 6.54 -10.47 12.92
CA VAL A 180 5.77 -11.69 13.20
C VAL A 180 4.69 -11.50 14.27
N SER A 181 4.75 -10.43 15.06
CA SER A 181 3.69 -10.09 16.00
C SER A 181 2.35 -9.78 15.29
N PHE A 182 2.38 -9.51 14.00
CA PHE A 182 1.21 -9.27 13.14
C PHE A 182 0.78 -10.49 12.32
N LEU A 183 1.32 -11.69 12.55
CA LEU A 183 0.94 -12.89 11.76
C LEU A 183 -0.56 -13.20 11.79
N ASP A 184 -1.24 -12.85 12.85
CA ASP A 184 -2.69 -13.07 13.02
C ASP A 184 -3.58 -12.23 12.09
N ILE A 185 -3.01 -11.29 11.32
CA ILE A 185 -3.73 -10.57 10.26
C ILE A 185 -3.91 -11.41 8.97
N PHE A 186 -3.34 -12.61 8.92
CA PHE A 186 -3.42 -13.51 7.78
C PHE A 186 -4.07 -14.84 8.16
N ASP A 187 -4.69 -15.48 7.15
CA ASP A 187 -4.98 -16.91 7.12
C ASP A 187 -3.86 -17.63 6.37
N THR A 188 -3.48 -18.81 6.86
CA THR A 188 -2.47 -19.71 6.29
C THR A 188 -3.12 -20.92 5.62
#